data_1eb724ce294117581268ab6f286b1672
#
_entry.id   1eb724ce294117581268ab6f286b1672
#
_cell.length_a   1.000
_cell.length_b   1.000
_cell.length_c   1.000
_cell.angle_alpha   90.00
_cell.angle_beta   90.00
_cell.angle_gamma   90.00
#
_symmetry.space_group_name_H-M   'P 1'
#
loop_
_entity.id
_entity.type
_entity.pdbx_description
1 polymer ?
#
loop_
_entity_poly.entity_id
_entity_poly.type
_entity_poly.pdbx_seq_one_letter_code
_entity_poly.pdbx_strand_id
1 'polypeptide(L)'
;NNVVLAQFLGICPFLGVSSKVETSMGMGAAVTFVMAIAAVVAWLIQTYVLVPLDIVYMQTIVFILVIAALVQMVEIMLKKLSPSLYQALGIFLPLITTNCAVLGVAILMIQKEYNLLQSVTYSVATALGFALALVLFAGIRERLDFEDVPKAFKGVPIALITAGILAMAFMGFSGLV
;
A
#
# COMPACT_ATOMS: atom_id res chain seq x y z
N ASN A 1 10.62 1.23 9.98
CA ASN A 1 9.17 1.31 10.20
C ASN A 1 8.42 0.88 8.94
N ASN A 2 7.95 -0.37 8.92
CA ASN A 2 7.12 -0.87 7.82
C ASN A 2 5.64 -0.58 8.15
N VAL A 3 4.96 0.18 7.29
CA VAL A 3 3.58 0.63 7.50
C VAL A 3 2.60 -0.54 7.60
N VAL A 4 2.83 -1.63 6.85
CA VAL A 4 1.96 -2.81 6.89
C VAL A 4 2.12 -3.59 8.19
N LEU A 5 3.36 -3.86 8.57
CA LEU A 5 3.67 -4.76 9.69
C LEU A 5 3.66 -4.07 11.06
N ALA A 6 3.91 -2.74 11.09
CA ALA A 6 3.89 -1.95 12.34
C ALA A 6 2.57 -1.21 12.57
N GLN A 7 1.93 -0.71 11.52
CA GLN A 7 0.70 0.08 11.61
C GLN A 7 -0.54 -0.64 11.09
N PHE A 8 -0.39 -1.86 10.55
CA PHE A 8 -1.46 -2.67 9.96
C PHE A 8 -2.23 -1.97 8.83
N LEU A 9 -1.59 -1.04 8.13
CA LEU A 9 -2.16 -0.32 7.00
C LEU A 9 -1.84 -1.05 5.68
N GLY A 10 -2.86 -1.24 4.83
CA GLY A 10 -2.71 -1.94 3.55
C GLY A 10 -2.76 -3.45 3.64
N ILE A 11 -3.48 -4.01 4.62
CA ILE A 11 -3.66 -5.46 4.78
C ILE A 11 -4.45 -6.07 3.62
N CYS A 12 -5.42 -5.32 3.05
CA CYS A 12 -6.26 -5.83 1.96
C CYS A 12 -5.45 -6.28 0.74
N PRO A 13 -4.57 -5.46 0.14
CA PRO A 13 -3.70 -5.91 -0.93
C PRO A 13 -2.64 -6.91 -0.43
N PHE A 14 -2.18 -6.79 0.81
CA PHE A 14 -1.20 -7.69 1.41
C PHE A 14 -1.71 -9.14 1.47
N LEU A 15 -2.94 -9.37 1.87
CA LEU A 15 -3.56 -10.70 1.91
C LEU A 15 -4.12 -11.14 0.55
N GLY A 16 -4.68 -10.20 -0.21
CA GLY A 16 -5.41 -10.51 -1.45
C GLY A 16 -4.49 -10.84 -2.63
N VAL A 17 -3.36 -10.14 -2.75
CA VAL A 17 -2.49 -10.23 -3.95
C VAL A 17 -1.26 -11.11 -3.74
N SER A 18 -0.96 -11.51 -2.52
CA SER A 18 0.26 -12.24 -2.15
C SER A 18 0.23 -13.74 -2.45
N SER A 19 -0.63 -14.21 -3.34
CA SER A 19 -0.69 -15.63 -3.74
C SER A 19 0.47 -16.05 -4.65
N LYS A 20 1.01 -15.11 -5.44
CA LYS A 20 2.15 -15.34 -6.35
C LYS A 20 3.14 -14.18 -6.26
N VAL A 21 4.43 -14.50 -6.27
CA VAL A 21 5.51 -13.50 -6.20
C VAL A 21 5.46 -12.53 -7.39
N GLU A 22 5.18 -13.03 -8.59
CA GLU A 22 5.11 -12.21 -9.81
C GLU A 22 4.01 -11.14 -9.72
N THR A 23 2.81 -11.52 -9.28
CA THR A 23 1.69 -10.60 -9.09
C THR A 23 1.98 -9.60 -7.97
N SER A 24 2.64 -10.03 -6.90
CA SER A 24 3.04 -9.18 -5.77
C SER A 24 4.06 -8.13 -6.17
N MET A 25 5.00 -8.48 -7.06
CA MET A 25 6.00 -7.54 -7.58
C MET A 25 5.33 -6.45 -8.45
N GLY A 26 4.43 -6.85 -9.35
CA GLY A 26 3.63 -5.91 -10.16
C GLY A 26 2.78 -4.97 -9.31
N MET A 27 2.12 -5.52 -8.28
CA MET A 27 1.32 -4.73 -7.33
C MET A 27 2.18 -3.77 -6.51
N GLY A 28 3.36 -4.21 -6.04
CA GLY A 28 4.30 -3.37 -5.31
C GLY A 28 4.78 -2.17 -6.13
N ALA A 29 5.10 -2.38 -7.40
CA ALA A 29 5.49 -1.32 -8.32
C ALA A 29 4.34 -0.33 -8.58
N ALA A 30 3.12 -0.83 -8.81
CA ALA A 30 1.94 0.00 -9.02
C ALA A 30 1.61 0.86 -7.78
N VAL A 31 1.65 0.26 -6.59
CA VAL A 31 1.43 0.99 -5.32
C VAL A 31 2.50 2.05 -5.10
N THR A 32 3.76 1.76 -5.40
CA THR A 32 4.86 2.72 -5.27
C THR A 32 4.63 3.94 -6.17
N PHE A 33 4.24 3.72 -7.41
CA PHE A 33 3.95 4.78 -8.37
C PHE A 33 2.75 5.63 -7.92
N VAL A 34 1.64 4.98 -7.54
CA VAL A 34 0.44 5.67 -7.05
C VAL A 34 0.72 6.47 -5.78
N MET A 35 1.48 5.88 -4.85
CA MET A 35 1.81 6.53 -3.58
C MET A 35 2.68 7.76 -3.76
N ALA A 36 3.63 7.74 -4.72
CA ALA A 36 4.44 8.90 -5.05
C ALA A 36 3.59 10.06 -5.62
N ILE A 37 2.69 9.77 -6.56
CA ILE A 37 1.79 10.78 -7.13
C ILE A 37 0.81 11.30 -6.08
N ALA A 38 0.21 10.41 -5.29
CA ALA A 38 -0.73 10.77 -4.24
C ALA A 38 -0.08 11.68 -3.18
N ALA A 39 1.19 11.45 -2.85
CA ALA A 39 1.93 12.30 -1.91
C ALA A 39 2.08 13.75 -2.44
N VAL A 40 2.44 13.90 -3.70
CA VAL A 40 2.58 15.23 -4.33
C VAL A 40 1.24 15.96 -4.35
N VAL A 41 0.18 15.30 -4.82
CA VAL A 41 -1.15 15.91 -4.95
C VAL A 41 -1.77 16.20 -3.59
N ALA A 42 -1.63 15.29 -2.62
CA ALA A 42 -2.11 15.50 -1.25
C ALA A 42 -1.43 16.70 -0.59
N TRP A 43 -0.12 16.85 -0.77
CA TRP A 43 0.62 18.00 -0.28
C TRP A 43 0.16 19.32 -0.92
N LEU A 44 -0.03 19.33 -2.25
CA LEU A 44 -0.52 20.50 -2.97
C LEU A 44 -1.92 20.90 -2.49
N ILE A 45 -2.83 19.94 -2.36
CA ILE A 45 -4.20 20.20 -1.91
C ILE A 45 -4.20 20.70 -0.47
N GLN A 46 -3.40 20.09 0.41
CA GLN A 46 -3.29 20.56 1.78
C GLN A 46 -2.85 22.02 1.82
N THR A 47 -1.77 22.37 1.11
CA THR A 47 -1.15 23.70 1.19
C THR A 47 -1.98 24.78 0.50
N TYR A 48 -2.58 24.48 -0.65
CA TYR A 48 -3.28 25.50 -1.46
C TYR A 48 -4.80 25.55 -1.27
N VAL A 49 -5.42 24.47 -0.77
CA VAL A 49 -6.87 24.37 -0.64
C VAL A 49 -7.31 24.30 0.82
N LEU A 50 -6.80 23.36 1.59
CA LEU A 50 -7.29 23.13 2.95
C LEU A 50 -6.84 24.22 3.94
N VAL A 51 -5.59 24.66 3.84
CA VAL A 51 -5.06 25.69 4.76
C VAL A 51 -5.72 27.04 4.55
N PRO A 52 -5.89 27.58 3.32
CA PRO A 52 -6.52 28.87 3.09
C PRO A 52 -8.03 28.88 3.39
N LEU A 53 -8.71 27.74 3.27
CA LEU A 53 -10.16 27.62 3.51
C LEU A 53 -10.51 27.25 4.95
N ASP A 54 -9.52 26.94 5.79
CA ASP A 54 -9.70 26.55 7.21
C ASP A 54 -10.62 25.31 7.42
N ILE A 55 -10.60 24.38 6.42
CA ILE A 55 -11.45 23.17 6.40
C ILE A 55 -10.61 21.92 6.76
N VAL A 56 -9.69 22.05 7.69
CA VAL A 56 -8.76 20.97 8.08
C VAL A 56 -9.48 19.74 8.64
N TYR A 57 -10.68 19.91 9.24
CA TYR A 57 -11.47 18.80 9.76
C TYR A 57 -12.03 17.86 8.67
N MET A 58 -12.14 18.32 7.42
CA MET A 58 -12.57 17.50 6.28
C MET A 58 -11.41 16.85 5.50
N GLN A 59 -10.19 17.00 5.97
CA GLN A 59 -8.97 16.53 5.33
C GLN A 59 -9.05 15.07 4.85
N THR A 60 -9.54 14.16 5.70
CA THR A 60 -9.64 12.74 5.37
C THR A 60 -10.58 12.47 4.20
N ILE A 61 -11.74 13.13 4.17
CA ILE A 61 -12.72 12.96 3.10
C ILE A 61 -12.17 13.47 1.77
N VAL A 62 -11.55 14.64 1.78
CA VAL A 62 -10.93 15.23 0.59
C VAL A 62 -9.82 14.33 0.04
N PHE A 63 -8.98 13.78 0.90
CA PHE A 63 -7.90 12.88 0.49
C PHE A 63 -8.42 11.58 -0.10
N ILE A 64 -9.44 10.96 0.51
CA ILE A 64 -10.05 9.75 -0.05
C ILE A 64 -10.60 10.02 -1.45
N LEU A 65 -11.31 11.12 -1.64
CA LEU A 65 -11.89 11.49 -2.94
C LEU A 65 -10.84 11.78 -3.99
N VAL A 66 -9.79 12.50 -3.63
CA VAL A 66 -8.69 12.84 -4.55
C VAL A 66 -7.86 11.61 -4.91
N ILE A 67 -7.52 10.77 -3.96
CA ILE A 67 -6.79 9.52 -4.20
C ILE A 67 -7.62 8.59 -5.08
N ALA A 68 -8.92 8.47 -4.85
CA ALA A 68 -9.81 7.68 -5.69
C ALA A 68 -9.83 8.19 -7.14
N ALA A 69 -9.94 9.50 -7.35
CA ALA A 69 -9.91 10.11 -8.68
C ALA A 69 -8.57 9.89 -9.40
N LEU A 70 -7.45 10.04 -8.69
CA LEU A 70 -6.11 9.81 -9.23
C LEU A 70 -5.91 8.35 -9.65
N VAL A 71 -6.30 7.40 -8.81
CA VAL A 71 -6.14 5.98 -9.11
C VAL A 71 -7.02 5.57 -10.28
N GLN A 72 -8.22 6.10 -10.41
CA GLN A 72 -9.07 5.88 -11.58
C GLN A 72 -8.43 6.40 -12.87
N MET A 73 -7.80 7.56 -12.81
CA MET A 73 -7.05 8.10 -13.94
C MET A 73 -5.87 7.18 -14.32
N VAL A 74 -5.10 6.72 -13.35
CA VAL A 74 -4.00 5.75 -13.54
C VAL A 74 -4.50 4.43 -14.11
N GLU A 75 -5.66 3.95 -13.67
CA GLU A 75 -6.30 2.73 -14.20
C GLU A 75 -6.61 2.85 -15.70
N ILE A 76 -7.20 3.96 -16.13
CA ILE A 76 -7.50 4.22 -17.53
C ILE A 76 -6.21 4.30 -18.36
N MET A 77 -5.17 4.89 -17.82
CA MET A 77 -3.85 4.95 -18.46
C MET A 77 -3.22 3.56 -18.59
N LEU A 78 -3.22 2.76 -17.53
CA LEU A 78 -2.72 1.39 -17.54
C LEU A 78 -3.44 0.50 -18.55
N LYS A 79 -4.75 0.64 -18.66
CA LYS A 79 -5.57 -0.09 -19.65
C LYS A 79 -5.16 0.20 -21.07
N LYS A 80 -4.70 1.43 -21.36
CA LYS A 80 -4.25 1.83 -22.71
C LYS A 80 -2.80 1.48 -22.99
N LEU A 81 -1.91 1.60 -22.00
CA LEU A 81 -0.46 1.43 -22.14
C LEU A 81 0.01 -0.02 -22.05
N SER A 82 -0.59 -0.80 -21.17
CA SER A 82 -0.17 -2.18 -20.88
C SER A 82 -1.36 -3.10 -20.63
N PRO A 83 -2.05 -3.57 -21.69
CA PRO A 83 -3.21 -4.46 -21.51
C PRO A 83 -2.86 -5.78 -20.85
N SER A 84 -1.65 -6.30 -20.99
CA SER A 84 -1.20 -7.53 -20.32
C SER A 84 -1.07 -7.34 -18.79
N LEU A 85 -0.51 -6.22 -18.35
CA LEU A 85 -0.41 -5.87 -16.94
C LEU A 85 -1.80 -5.56 -16.35
N TYR A 86 -2.67 -4.92 -17.13
CA TYR A 86 -4.05 -4.68 -16.74
C TYR A 86 -4.82 -5.98 -16.54
N GLN A 87 -4.63 -6.99 -17.38
CA GLN A 87 -5.26 -8.31 -17.22
C GLN A 87 -4.74 -9.06 -15.99
N ALA A 88 -3.45 -8.95 -15.70
CA ALA A 88 -2.85 -9.54 -14.50
C ALA A 88 -3.29 -8.87 -13.20
N LEU A 89 -3.47 -7.55 -13.21
CA LEU A 89 -3.85 -6.72 -12.05
C LEU A 89 -5.33 -6.37 -12.01
N GLY A 90 -6.11 -6.65 -13.06
CA GLY A 90 -7.45 -6.12 -13.28
C GLY A 90 -8.46 -6.32 -12.15
N ILE A 91 -8.42 -7.49 -11.49
CA ILE A 91 -9.27 -7.79 -10.33
C ILE A 91 -8.77 -7.07 -9.06
N PHE A 92 -7.48 -6.70 -9.02
CA PHE A 92 -6.82 -6.12 -7.85
C PHE A 92 -6.72 -4.58 -7.89
N LEU A 93 -7.08 -3.95 -9.01
CA LEU A 93 -7.10 -2.50 -9.17
C LEU A 93 -7.97 -1.78 -8.12
N PRO A 94 -9.17 -2.26 -7.77
CA PRO A 94 -9.93 -1.68 -6.67
C PRO A 94 -9.18 -1.70 -5.33
N LEU A 95 -8.31 -2.69 -5.11
CA LEU A 95 -7.48 -2.78 -3.89
C LEU A 95 -6.38 -1.71 -3.82
N ILE A 96 -5.99 -1.15 -4.97
CA ILE A 96 -5.07 0.01 -5.01
C ILE A 96 -5.84 1.28 -4.67
N THR A 97 -7.04 1.44 -5.22
CA THR A 97 -7.89 2.63 -5.00
C THR A 97 -8.30 2.79 -3.53
N THR A 98 -8.68 1.68 -2.88
CA THR A 98 -9.10 1.65 -1.48
C THR A 98 -7.96 1.32 -0.52
N ASN A 99 -6.71 1.47 -0.95
CA ASN A 99 -5.55 1.12 -0.15
C ASN A 99 -5.35 2.10 1.01
N CYS A 100 -5.64 1.62 2.22
CA CYS A 100 -5.47 2.41 3.44
C CYS A 100 -4.01 2.80 3.73
N ALA A 101 -3.00 2.13 3.15
CA ALA A 101 -1.61 2.55 3.28
C ALA A 101 -1.35 3.87 2.55
N VAL A 102 -1.93 4.06 1.35
CA VAL A 102 -1.79 5.31 0.59
C VAL A 102 -2.40 6.48 1.37
N LEU A 103 -3.61 6.30 1.89
CA LEU A 103 -4.28 7.31 2.71
C LEU A 103 -3.52 7.57 4.02
N GLY A 104 -3.08 6.51 4.70
CA GLY A 104 -2.34 6.62 5.95
C GLY A 104 -1.03 7.39 5.81
N VAL A 105 -0.27 7.13 4.74
CA VAL A 105 0.96 7.87 4.42
C VAL A 105 0.65 9.34 4.12
N ALA A 106 -0.43 9.63 3.38
CA ALA A 106 -0.86 11.01 3.09
C ALA A 106 -1.17 11.78 4.38
N ILE A 107 -1.89 11.17 5.33
CA ILE A 107 -2.20 11.78 6.62
C ILE A 107 -0.93 11.96 7.47
N LEU A 108 -0.07 10.96 7.53
CA LEU A 108 1.18 11.01 8.31
C LEU A 108 2.14 12.10 7.84
N MET A 109 2.25 12.32 6.51
CA MET A 109 3.08 13.39 5.96
C MET A 109 2.65 14.77 6.46
N ILE A 110 1.35 14.98 6.55
CA ILE A 110 0.79 16.27 6.96
C ILE A 110 0.91 16.46 8.46
N GLN A 111 0.64 15.41 9.24
CA GLN A 111 0.82 15.46 10.71
C GLN A 111 2.25 15.75 11.12
N LYS A 112 3.24 15.34 10.31
CA LYS A 112 4.67 15.60 10.54
C LYS A 112 5.17 16.89 9.88
N GLU A 113 4.29 17.65 9.25
CA GLU A 113 4.61 18.94 8.59
C GLU A 113 5.79 18.86 7.62
N TYR A 114 5.86 17.76 6.83
CA TYR A 114 6.94 17.56 5.89
C TYR A 114 6.87 18.52 4.70
N ASN A 115 8.03 19.01 4.26
CA ASN A 115 8.17 19.73 3.00
C ASN A 115 7.89 18.79 1.81
N LEU A 116 7.57 19.34 0.64
CA LEU A 116 7.24 18.56 -0.56
C LEU A 116 8.30 17.50 -0.88
N LEU A 117 9.60 17.83 -0.84
CA LEU A 117 10.67 16.89 -1.11
C LEU A 117 10.75 15.77 -0.07
N GLN A 118 10.58 16.11 1.20
CA GLN A 118 10.55 15.14 2.30
C GLN A 118 9.32 14.23 2.21
N SER A 119 8.16 14.77 1.82
CA SER A 119 6.93 14.00 1.62
C SER A 119 7.07 12.96 0.52
N VAL A 120 7.65 13.33 -0.61
CA VAL A 120 7.89 12.41 -1.72
C VAL A 120 8.90 11.33 -1.34
N THR A 121 10.01 11.71 -0.71
CA THR A 121 11.05 10.76 -0.28
C THR A 121 10.51 9.79 0.76
N TYR A 122 9.75 10.28 1.74
CA TYR A 122 9.11 9.46 2.76
C TYR A 122 8.09 8.49 2.15
N SER A 123 7.28 8.97 1.22
CA SER A 123 6.27 8.19 0.54
C SER A 123 6.86 7.05 -0.30
N VAL A 124 7.91 7.35 -1.10
CA VAL A 124 8.62 6.36 -1.91
C VAL A 124 9.33 5.33 -1.03
N ALA A 125 10.01 5.76 0.02
CA ALA A 125 10.68 4.86 0.95
C ALA A 125 9.69 3.92 1.66
N THR A 126 8.53 4.44 2.06
CA THR A 126 7.46 3.67 2.69
C THR A 126 6.85 2.67 1.70
N ALA A 127 6.64 3.07 0.45
CA ALA A 127 6.11 2.21 -0.60
C ALA A 127 7.07 1.07 -0.96
N LEU A 128 8.37 1.32 -0.99
CA LEU A 128 9.39 0.28 -1.18
C LEU A 128 9.40 -0.71 0.00
N GLY A 129 9.26 -0.21 1.23
CA GLY A 129 9.10 -1.07 2.41
C GLY A 129 7.83 -1.93 2.34
N PHE A 130 6.73 -1.37 1.84
CA PHE A 130 5.49 -2.10 1.58
C PHE A 130 5.69 -3.21 0.53
N ALA A 131 6.31 -2.87 -0.61
CA ALA A 131 6.59 -3.81 -1.68
C ALA A 131 7.50 -4.96 -1.22
N LEU A 132 8.53 -4.66 -0.44
CA LEU A 132 9.42 -5.67 0.15
C LEU A 132 8.64 -6.65 1.05
N ALA A 133 7.82 -6.13 1.96
CA ALA A 133 7.00 -6.98 2.83
C ALA A 133 6.03 -7.85 2.03
N LEU A 134 5.42 -7.30 0.98
CA LEU A 134 4.51 -8.01 0.10
C LEU A 134 5.19 -9.18 -0.63
N VAL A 135 6.39 -8.95 -1.17
CA VAL A 135 7.17 -9.98 -1.87
C VAL A 135 7.65 -11.07 -0.92
N LEU A 136 8.15 -10.71 0.27
CA LEU A 136 8.55 -11.68 1.29
C LEU A 136 7.37 -12.57 1.70
N PHE A 137 6.22 -11.97 1.95
CA PHE A 137 5.03 -12.70 2.33
C PHE A 137 4.51 -13.61 1.21
N ALA A 138 4.55 -13.15 -0.04
CA ALA A 138 4.19 -13.96 -1.19
C ALA A 138 5.12 -15.17 -1.35
N GLY A 139 6.43 -15.00 -1.15
CA GLY A 139 7.39 -16.09 -1.18
C GLY A 139 7.14 -17.14 -0.10
N ILE A 140 6.75 -16.72 1.10
CA ILE A 140 6.39 -17.66 2.19
C ILE A 140 5.09 -18.40 1.84
N ARG A 141 4.07 -17.71 1.33
CA ARG A 141 2.80 -18.35 0.94
C ARG A 141 2.97 -19.36 -0.19
N GLU A 142 3.77 -19.02 -1.20
CA GLU A 142 4.06 -19.92 -2.31
C GLU A 142 4.75 -21.20 -1.83
N ARG A 143 5.64 -21.11 -0.83
CA ARG A 143 6.26 -22.27 -0.18
C ARG A 143 5.24 -23.09 0.62
N LEU A 144 4.37 -22.43 1.37
CA LEU A 144 3.34 -23.10 2.18
C LEU A 144 2.29 -23.85 1.34
N ASP A 145 2.07 -23.43 0.10
CA ASP A 145 1.15 -24.14 -0.81
C ASP A 145 1.66 -25.53 -1.24
N PHE A 146 2.99 -25.75 -1.17
CA PHE A 146 3.62 -27.05 -1.44
C PHE A 146 3.70 -27.97 -0.23
N GLU A 147 3.41 -27.47 0.97
CA GLU A 147 3.44 -28.26 2.20
C GLU A 147 2.07 -28.84 2.54
N ASP A 148 2.07 -30.01 3.21
CA ASP A 148 0.86 -30.69 3.68
C ASP A 148 0.24 -29.96 4.88
N VAL A 149 -0.44 -28.85 4.62
CA VAL A 149 -1.19 -28.11 5.63
C VAL A 149 -2.53 -28.79 5.91
N PRO A 150 -2.93 -29.00 7.19
CA PRO A 150 -4.24 -29.52 7.54
C PRO A 150 -5.37 -28.72 6.88
N LYS A 151 -6.38 -29.41 6.37
CA LYS A 151 -7.49 -28.80 5.60
C LYS A 151 -8.20 -27.66 6.34
N ALA A 152 -8.20 -27.68 7.68
CA ALA A 152 -8.79 -26.63 8.51
C ALA A 152 -8.02 -25.30 8.49
N PHE A 153 -6.71 -25.34 8.22
CA PHE A 153 -5.84 -24.15 8.20
C PHE A 153 -5.48 -23.69 6.79
N LYS A 154 -5.86 -24.45 5.75
CA LYS A 154 -5.51 -24.14 4.38
C LYS A 154 -6.19 -22.86 3.90
N GLY A 155 -5.44 -21.96 3.26
CA GLY A 155 -5.92 -20.69 2.69
C GLY A 155 -5.70 -19.48 3.58
N VAL A 156 -6.76 -18.75 3.90
CA VAL A 156 -6.70 -17.49 4.66
C VAL A 156 -6.18 -17.67 6.11
N PRO A 157 -6.55 -18.72 6.87
CA PRO A 157 -6.10 -18.85 8.26
C PRO A 157 -4.58 -18.95 8.38
N ILE A 158 -3.93 -19.76 7.54
CA ILE A 158 -2.47 -19.88 7.58
C ILE A 158 -1.76 -18.61 7.11
N ALA A 159 -2.36 -17.89 6.17
CA ALA A 159 -1.86 -16.61 5.74
C ALA A 159 -1.86 -15.59 6.89
N LEU A 160 -2.91 -15.54 7.69
CA LEU A 160 -3.00 -14.66 8.85
C LEU A 160 -1.98 -15.02 9.95
N ILE A 161 -1.78 -16.30 10.23
CA ILE A 161 -0.78 -16.76 11.19
C ILE A 161 0.62 -16.37 10.73
N THR A 162 0.92 -16.59 9.45
CA THR A 162 2.21 -16.23 8.85
C THR A 162 2.44 -14.72 8.86
N ALA A 163 1.42 -13.93 8.56
CA ALA A 163 1.47 -12.47 8.64
C ALA A 163 1.73 -12.00 10.08
N GLY A 164 1.11 -12.63 11.07
CA GLY A 164 1.33 -12.35 12.49
C GLY A 164 2.77 -12.65 12.94
N ILE A 165 3.32 -13.79 12.53
CA ILE A 165 4.72 -14.17 12.82
C ILE A 165 5.68 -13.18 12.17
N LEU A 166 5.44 -12.82 10.91
CA LEU A 166 6.25 -11.84 10.18
C LEU A 166 6.19 -10.47 10.84
N ALA A 167 5.01 -10.03 11.31
CA ALA A 167 4.85 -8.77 12.03
C ALA A 167 5.64 -8.77 13.35
N MET A 168 5.60 -9.86 14.13
CA MET A 168 6.40 -9.99 15.35
C MET A 168 7.90 -9.94 15.07
N ALA A 169 8.36 -10.61 14.01
CA ALA A 169 9.77 -10.57 13.59
C ALA A 169 10.22 -9.15 13.24
N PHE A 170 9.40 -8.38 12.51
CA PHE A 170 9.70 -6.99 12.16
C PHE A 170 9.61 -6.03 13.36
N MET A 171 8.72 -6.30 14.32
CA MET A 171 8.67 -5.52 15.57
C MET A 171 9.92 -5.69 16.41
N GLY A 172 10.58 -6.85 16.36
CA GLY A 172 11.87 -7.08 17.03
C GLY A 172 12.98 -6.14 16.54
N PHE A 173 12.90 -5.65 15.30
CA PHE A 173 13.85 -4.66 14.77
C PHE A 173 13.51 -3.21 15.12
N SER A 174 12.29 -2.92 15.56
CA SER A 174 11.87 -1.54 15.86
C SER A 174 12.52 -0.95 17.10
N GLY A 175 13.14 -1.78 17.96
CA GLY A 175 13.89 -1.35 19.14
C GLY A 175 15.38 -1.13 18.93
N LEU A 176 15.90 -1.37 17.71
CA LEU A 176 17.33 -1.29 17.39
C LEU A 176 17.71 0.01 16.65
N VAL A 177 16.74 0.87 16.32
CA VAL A 177 16.94 2.13 15.59
C VAL A 177 16.48 3.32 16.45
#